data_e8b1cd3683b913c9916b69c370e793ed
#
_entry.id   e8b1cd3683b913c9916b69c370e793ed
#
_cell.length_a   1.000
_cell.length_b   1.000
_cell.length_c   1.000
_cell.angle_alpha   90.00
_cell.angle_beta   90.00
_cell.angle_gamma   90.00
#
_symmetry.space_group_name_H-M   'P 1'
#
loop_
_entity.id
_entity.type
_entity.pdbx_description
1 polymer ?
#
loop_
_entity_poly.entity_id
_entity_poly.type
_entity_poly.pdbx_seq_one_letter_code
_entity_poly.pdbx_strand_id
1 'polypeptide(L)'
;AHGSAVFTRGETQSLTSVTLGGKLDQQLLDSPMVYGYSNFMLHYNFPGFSTGEVKPNRAPGRREIGHGNLALRGLKKMLPDQMDYTIRIVSDILESNGSSSMATVCAGSLALFDAGIKMKGAVSGIAMGMISDPVTGRNVILSDILGDEDHLGDMDFKVVGTSEGIVACQMDIKVDGLSWELLGKALEQSRRGRLHILDKMNETISAPSSELKEHTPRIE
;
A
#
# COMPACT_ATOMS: atom_id res chain seq x y z
N ALA A 1 16.24 2.03 11.34
CA ALA A 1 14.81 1.76 11.31
C ALA A 1 14.36 1.10 12.61
N HIS A 2 13.16 1.43 13.09
CA HIS A 2 12.58 0.86 14.31
C HIS A 2 11.65 -0.32 13.99
N GLY A 3 11.25 -0.46 12.73
CA GLY A 3 10.61 -1.63 12.14
C GLY A 3 10.95 -1.71 10.66
N SER A 4 10.91 -2.91 10.09
CA SER A 4 11.14 -3.12 8.67
C SER A 4 10.53 -4.42 8.18
N ALA A 5 10.21 -4.46 6.89
CA ALA A 5 9.74 -5.67 6.24
C ALA A 5 10.11 -5.65 4.76
N VAL A 6 10.29 -6.83 4.21
CA VAL A 6 10.33 -7.07 2.77
C VAL A 6 9.08 -7.84 2.39
N PHE A 7 8.37 -7.36 1.39
CA PHE A 7 7.23 -8.05 0.80
C PHE A 7 7.53 -8.34 -0.66
N THR A 8 7.43 -9.60 -1.04
CA THR A 8 7.71 -10.08 -2.40
C THR A 8 6.49 -10.78 -2.98
N ARG A 9 6.12 -10.38 -4.18
CA ARG A 9 5.10 -11.04 -4.99
C ARG A 9 5.64 -11.22 -6.41
N GLY A 10 6.06 -12.43 -6.75
CA GLY A 10 6.72 -12.70 -8.03
C GLY A 10 7.88 -11.73 -8.27
N GLU A 11 7.79 -10.96 -9.35
CA GLU A 11 8.78 -9.95 -9.75
C GLU A 11 8.44 -8.54 -9.21
N THR A 12 7.73 -8.44 -8.09
CA THR A 12 7.49 -7.17 -7.40
C THR A 12 7.94 -7.29 -5.96
N GLN A 13 8.87 -6.41 -5.56
CA GLN A 13 9.44 -6.42 -4.21
C GLN A 13 9.50 -5.01 -3.62
N SER A 14 9.00 -4.88 -2.40
CA SER A 14 9.09 -3.65 -1.59
C SER A 14 9.88 -3.91 -0.32
N LEU A 15 10.93 -3.12 -0.11
CA LEU A 15 11.61 -2.98 1.18
C LEU A 15 11.01 -1.76 1.89
N THR A 16 10.38 -1.98 3.01
CA THR A 16 9.73 -0.90 3.76
C THR A 16 10.32 -0.78 5.16
N SER A 17 10.64 0.44 5.56
CA SER A 17 11.16 0.76 6.88
C SER A 17 10.28 1.75 7.62
N VAL A 18 10.20 1.59 8.94
CA VAL A 18 9.47 2.46 9.86
C VAL A 18 10.47 3.15 10.79
N THR A 19 10.36 4.46 10.91
CA THR A 19 11.09 5.26 11.88
C THR A 19 10.09 5.93 12.83
N LEU A 20 10.37 5.84 14.13
CA LEU A 20 9.59 6.47 15.19
C LEU A 20 10.36 7.71 15.69
N GLY A 21 9.70 8.83 15.76
CA GLY A 21 10.25 10.10 16.21
C GLY A 21 9.36 10.79 17.24
N GLY A 22 9.81 11.91 17.76
CA GLY A 22 9.06 12.72 18.72
C GLY A 22 8.14 13.76 18.05
N LYS A 23 7.60 14.65 18.86
CA LYS A 23 6.69 15.72 18.38
C LYS A 23 7.38 16.71 17.43
N LEU A 24 8.69 16.92 17.59
CA LEU A 24 9.45 17.82 16.73
C LEU A 24 9.68 17.26 15.32
N ASP A 25 9.49 15.96 15.13
CA ASP A 25 9.65 15.28 13.83
C ASP A 25 8.36 15.27 13.00
N GLN A 26 7.29 15.91 13.48
CA GLN A 26 6.03 16.01 12.75
C GLN A 26 6.22 16.78 11.45
N GLN A 27 5.53 16.33 10.41
CA GLN A 27 5.50 17.01 9.12
C GLN A 27 4.61 18.26 9.21
N LEU A 28 5.16 19.43 8.89
CA LEU A 28 4.36 20.62 8.66
C LEU A 28 3.58 20.46 7.34
N LEU A 29 2.28 20.62 7.42
CA LEU A 29 1.37 20.71 6.29
C LEU A 29 1.06 22.19 6.08
N ASP A 30 1.63 22.78 5.02
CA ASP A 30 1.39 24.18 4.65
C ASP A 30 0.91 24.23 3.20
N SER A 31 -0.38 24.26 3.05
CA SER A 31 -1.05 24.37 1.75
C SER A 31 -2.23 25.32 1.84
N PRO A 32 -2.72 25.88 0.73
CA PRO A 32 -3.86 26.83 0.73
C PRO A 32 -5.13 26.32 1.44
N MET A 33 -5.29 25.00 1.50
CA MET A 33 -6.49 24.35 2.06
C MET A 33 -6.28 23.76 3.45
N VAL A 34 -5.01 23.48 3.83
CA VAL A 34 -4.70 22.77 5.08
C VAL A 34 -3.43 23.36 5.69
N TYR A 35 -3.54 23.83 6.92
CA TYR A 35 -2.38 24.22 7.73
C TYR A 35 -2.39 23.41 9.03
N GLY A 36 -1.29 22.76 9.37
CA GLY A 36 -1.18 21.97 10.59
C GLY A 36 0.01 21.01 10.58
N TYR A 37 -0.03 20.03 11.46
CA TYR A 37 1.03 19.04 11.61
C TYR A 37 0.47 17.63 11.40
N SER A 38 1.26 16.76 10.75
CA SER A 38 0.97 15.33 10.62
C SER A 38 2.02 14.53 11.38
N ASN A 39 1.56 13.62 12.22
CA ASN A 39 2.40 12.65 12.92
C ASN A 39 2.54 11.31 12.17
N PHE A 40 2.00 11.22 10.96
CA PHE A 40 2.14 10.05 10.10
C PHE A 40 2.47 10.47 8.68
N MET A 41 3.55 9.95 8.15
CA MET A 41 4.01 10.19 6.78
C MET A 41 4.51 8.92 6.11
N LEU A 42 4.29 8.82 4.81
CA LEU A 42 4.74 7.70 3.98
C LEU A 42 5.40 8.24 2.71
N HIS A 43 6.63 7.80 2.48
CA HIS A 43 7.41 8.10 1.29
C HIS A 43 7.53 6.82 0.45
N TYR A 44 7.13 6.95 -0.81
CA TYR A 44 7.19 5.87 -1.79
C TYR A 44 8.24 6.22 -2.84
N ASN A 45 9.25 5.38 -2.94
CA ASN A 45 10.36 5.54 -3.87
C ASN A 45 10.30 4.47 -4.95
N PHE A 46 10.27 4.92 -6.22
CA PHE A 46 10.25 4.06 -7.40
C PHE A 46 11.45 4.37 -8.30
N PRO A 47 12.65 3.89 -7.95
CA PRO A 47 13.85 4.14 -8.73
C PRO A 47 13.83 3.40 -10.07
N GLY A 48 14.56 3.91 -11.06
CA GLY A 48 14.59 3.31 -12.41
C GLY A 48 15.00 1.86 -12.44
N PHE A 49 15.92 1.46 -11.56
CA PHE A 49 16.40 0.08 -11.51
C PHE A 49 15.29 -0.94 -11.17
N SER A 50 14.22 -0.52 -10.50
CA SER A 50 13.10 -1.41 -10.17
C SER A 50 12.38 -1.98 -11.41
N THR A 51 12.52 -1.32 -12.55
CA THR A 51 12.01 -1.77 -13.86
C THR A 51 13.13 -1.97 -14.88
N GLY A 52 14.39 -2.00 -14.43
CA GLY A 52 15.54 -2.11 -15.33
C GLY A 52 15.85 -0.85 -16.14
N GLU A 53 15.22 0.29 -15.83
CA GLU A 53 15.43 1.53 -16.55
C GLU A 53 16.66 2.29 -16.05
N VAL A 54 17.45 2.81 -16.98
CA VAL A 54 18.55 3.74 -16.69
C VAL A 54 18.02 5.18 -16.76
N LYS A 55 17.69 5.73 -15.61
CA LYS A 55 17.22 7.13 -15.49
C LYS A 55 17.85 7.81 -14.27
N PRO A 56 18.09 9.16 -14.34
CA PRO A 56 18.57 9.89 -13.19
C PRO A 56 17.53 9.91 -12.07
N ASN A 57 18.00 9.87 -10.82
CA ASN A 57 17.15 10.07 -9.66
C ASN A 57 16.64 11.52 -9.65
N ARG A 58 15.34 11.68 -9.67
CA ARG A 58 14.64 12.97 -9.61
C ARG A 58 13.65 12.96 -8.45
N ALA A 59 13.07 14.13 -8.17
CA ALA A 59 11.93 14.20 -7.24
C ALA A 59 10.79 13.29 -7.71
N PRO A 60 9.99 12.72 -6.80
CA PRO A 60 8.87 11.85 -7.14
C PRO A 60 7.91 12.51 -8.12
N GLY A 61 7.54 11.79 -9.16
CA GLY A 61 6.52 12.21 -10.11
C GLY A 61 5.10 12.06 -9.55
N ARG A 62 4.10 12.47 -10.33
CA ARG A 62 2.69 12.40 -9.92
C ARG A 62 2.23 10.97 -9.64
N ARG A 63 2.75 9.99 -10.38
CA ARG A 63 2.42 8.57 -10.20
C ARG A 63 2.94 8.06 -8.86
N GLU A 64 4.19 8.35 -8.53
CA GLU A 64 4.79 7.96 -7.25
C GLU A 64 4.07 8.61 -6.06
N ILE A 65 3.72 9.89 -6.18
CA ILE A 65 2.94 10.59 -5.15
C ILE A 65 1.56 9.95 -4.98
N GLY A 66 0.88 9.59 -6.07
CA GLY A 66 -0.42 8.92 -6.04
C GLY A 66 -0.35 7.53 -5.39
N HIS A 67 0.67 6.73 -5.73
CA HIS A 67 0.89 5.41 -5.13
C HIS A 67 1.19 5.51 -3.63
N GLY A 68 2.07 6.42 -3.24
CA GLY A 68 2.38 6.68 -1.83
C GLY A 68 1.15 7.15 -1.05
N ASN A 69 0.34 8.04 -1.63
CA ASN A 69 -0.88 8.52 -0.99
C ASN A 69 -1.95 7.43 -0.83
N LEU A 70 -2.09 6.52 -1.78
CA LEU A 70 -2.99 5.37 -1.62
C LEU A 70 -2.57 4.47 -0.45
N ALA A 71 -1.29 4.14 -0.36
CA ALA A 71 -0.74 3.36 0.75
C ALA A 71 -0.89 4.10 2.10
N LEU A 72 -0.57 5.40 2.12
CA LEU A 72 -0.75 6.24 3.31
C LEU A 72 -2.20 6.23 3.81
N ARG A 73 -3.17 6.43 2.93
CA ARG A 73 -4.60 6.43 3.27
C ARG A 73 -5.06 5.08 3.83
N GLY A 74 -4.57 3.99 3.25
CA GLY A 74 -4.89 2.63 3.69
C GLY A 74 -4.35 2.33 5.08
N LEU A 75 -3.08 2.65 5.33
CA LEU A 75 -2.43 2.38 6.61
C LEU A 75 -2.87 3.35 7.72
N LYS A 76 -3.00 4.64 7.40
CA LYS A 76 -3.33 5.69 8.39
C LYS A 76 -4.62 5.40 9.16
N LYS A 77 -5.65 4.88 8.50
CA LYS A 77 -6.94 4.57 9.14
C LYS A 77 -6.86 3.45 10.17
N MET A 78 -5.85 2.60 10.06
CA MET A 78 -5.64 1.46 10.95
C MET A 78 -4.68 1.74 12.09
N LEU A 79 -4.09 2.94 12.15
CA LEU A 79 -3.28 3.37 13.30
C LEU A 79 -4.17 3.59 14.52
N PRO A 80 -3.62 3.47 15.73
CA PRO A 80 -4.33 3.81 16.97
C PRO A 80 -4.72 5.30 16.96
N ASP A 81 -5.84 5.62 17.61
CA ASP A 81 -6.35 7.00 17.65
C ASP A 81 -5.43 7.94 18.45
N GLN A 82 -4.74 7.38 19.45
CA GLN A 82 -3.71 8.08 20.21
C GLN A 82 -2.35 7.48 19.89
N MET A 83 -1.44 8.31 19.42
CA MET A 83 -0.07 7.94 19.09
C MET A 83 0.91 8.89 19.78
N ASP A 84 1.81 8.32 20.56
CA ASP A 84 2.87 9.08 21.22
C ASP A 84 4.00 9.44 20.25
N TYR A 85 4.15 8.64 19.21
CA TYR A 85 5.22 8.78 18.21
C TYR A 85 4.74 9.46 16.92
N THR A 86 5.65 10.21 16.33
CA THR A 86 5.60 10.53 14.90
C THR A 86 6.14 9.34 14.12
N ILE A 87 5.38 8.84 13.16
CA ILE A 87 5.71 7.65 12.38
C ILE A 87 6.06 8.06 10.95
N ARG A 88 7.25 7.67 10.51
CA ARG A 88 7.68 7.81 9.11
C ARG A 88 7.89 6.46 8.49
N ILE A 89 7.17 6.17 7.41
CA ILE A 89 7.36 5.00 6.56
C ILE A 89 8.13 5.41 5.31
N VAL A 90 9.13 4.64 4.95
CA VAL A 90 9.82 4.72 3.66
C VAL A 90 9.72 3.37 2.97
N SER A 91 9.14 3.36 1.79
CA SER A 91 9.00 2.17 0.95
C SER A 91 9.84 2.34 -0.30
N ASP A 92 10.87 1.52 -0.41
CA ASP A 92 11.76 1.45 -1.57
C ASP A 92 11.36 0.24 -2.42
N ILE A 93 10.97 0.48 -3.66
CA ILE A 93 10.61 -0.58 -4.61
C ILE A 93 11.89 -1.08 -5.25
N LEU A 94 12.23 -2.35 -4.96
CA LEU A 94 13.45 -2.98 -5.43
C LEU A 94 13.27 -3.60 -6.82
N GLU A 95 12.08 -4.16 -7.08
CA GLU A 95 11.69 -4.75 -8.35
C GLU A 95 10.19 -4.54 -8.56
N SER A 96 9.74 -4.37 -9.81
CA SER A 96 8.32 -4.16 -10.10
C SER A 96 7.89 -4.70 -11.45
N ASN A 97 6.96 -5.64 -11.41
CA ASN A 97 6.13 -6.08 -12.52
C ASN A 97 4.65 -6.01 -12.12
N GLY A 98 4.17 -4.77 -11.92
CA GLY A 98 2.80 -4.46 -11.51
C GLY A 98 2.60 -4.39 -9.98
N SER A 99 1.64 -3.60 -9.59
CA SER A 99 1.09 -3.49 -8.21
C SER A 99 2.08 -3.19 -7.08
N SER A 100 3.14 -2.43 -7.35
CA SER A 100 4.13 -2.02 -6.34
C SER A 100 3.53 -1.19 -5.19
N SER A 101 2.44 -0.43 -5.44
CA SER A 101 1.72 0.27 -4.38
C SER A 101 1.04 -0.68 -3.39
N MET A 102 0.53 -1.83 -3.86
CA MET A 102 -0.07 -2.85 -2.99
C MET A 102 1.00 -3.62 -2.23
N ALA A 103 2.17 -3.87 -2.83
CA ALA A 103 3.34 -4.39 -2.12
C ALA A 103 3.77 -3.43 -0.99
N THR A 104 3.75 -2.11 -1.23
CA THR A 104 4.01 -1.08 -0.20
C THR A 104 3.01 -1.14 0.96
N VAL A 105 1.72 -1.35 0.67
CA VAL A 105 0.69 -1.51 1.71
C VAL A 105 0.99 -2.72 2.60
N CYS A 106 1.27 -3.87 1.99
CA CYS A 106 1.55 -5.11 2.71
C CYS A 106 2.85 -5.00 3.52
N ALA A 107 3.95 -4.54 2.90
CA ALA A 107 5.22 -4.32 3.58
C ALA A 107 5.10 -3.28 4.71
N GLY A 108 4.35 -2.20 4.48
CA GLY A 108 4.09 -1.16 5.50
C GLY A 108 3.32 -1.69 6.70
N SER A 109 2.33 -2.55 6.48
CA SER A 109 1.58 -3.21 7.56
C SER A 109 2.48 -4.11 8.40
N LEU A 110 3.31 -4.95 7.76
CA LEU A 110 4.29 -5.80 8.43
C LEU A 110 5.34 -4.99 9.19
N ALA A 111 5.87 -3.93 8.58
CA ALA A 111 6.89 -3.08 9.18
C ALA A 111 6.36 -2.29 10.40
N LEU A 112 5.08 -1.89 10.39
CA LEU A 112 4.42 -1.28 11.54
C LEU A 112 4.27 -2.30 12.70
N PHE A 113 3.92 -3.54 12.40
CA PHE A 113 3.88 -4.61 13.40
C PHE A 113 5.27 -4.91 13.96
N ASP A 114 6.31 -4.98 13.12
CA ASP A 114 7.69 -5.15 13.55
C ASP A 114 8.19 -3.97 14.42
N ALA A 115 7.68 -2.76 14.18
CA ALA A 115 7.94 -1.58 15.00
C ALA A 115 7.18 -1.56 16.34
N GLY A 116 6.31 -2.53 16.61
CA GLY A 116 5.50 -2.59 17.83
C GLY A 116 4.28 -1.64 17.82
N ILE A 117 3.88 -1.13 16.66
CA ILE A 117 2.70 -0.25 16.56
C ILE A 117 1.43 -1.08 16.63
N LYS A 118 0.61 -0.82 17.64
CA LYS A 118 -0.67 -1.51 17.89
C LYS A 118 -1.75 -1.02 16.94
N MET A 119 -1.66 -1.44 15.68
CA MET A 119 -2.68 -1.14 14.68
C MET A 119 -4.03 -1.77 15.06
N LYS A 120 -5.13 -1.21 14.58
CA LYS A 120 -6.50 -1.75 14.72
C LYS A 120 -6.67 -3.10 14.01
N GLY A 121 -5.84 -3.40 13.04
CA GLY A 121 -5.77 -4.66 12.30
C GLY A 121 -4.69 -4.64 11.23
N ALA A 122 -4.24 -5.82 10.80
CA ALA A 122 -3.34 -5.96 9.67
C ALA A 122 -4.04 -5.56 8.36
N VAL A 123 -3.28 -4.94 7.46
CA VAL A 123 -3.77 -4.41 6.19
C VAL A 123 -3.08 -5.09 5.04
N SER A 124 -3.84 -5.59 4.08
CA SER A 124 -3.34 -6.05 2.79
C SER A 124 -3.91 -5.23 1.64
N GLY A 125 -3.31 -5.36 0.48
CA GLY A 125 -3.79 -4.75 -0.75
C GLY A 125 -3.63 -5.68 -1.93
N ILE A 126 -4.55 -5.56 -2.91
CA ILE A 126 -4.51 -6.29 -4.16
C ILE A 126 -4.91 -5.37 -5.32
N ALA A 127 -4.31 -5.58 -6.48
CA ALA A 127 -4.72 -4.95 -7.72
C ALA A 127 -5.54 -5.94 -8.56
N MET A 128 -6.75 -5.53 -8.89
CA MET A 128 -7.67 -6.26 -9.76
C MET A 128 -7.64 -5.64 -11.15
N GLY A 129 -7.80 -6.46 -12.17
CA GLY A 129 -7.97 -6.04 -13.54
C GLY A 129 -9.26 -6.53 -14.14
N MET A 130 -9.57 -6.04 -15.33
CA MET A 130 -10.67 -6.56 -16.15
C MET A 130 -10.27 -6.52 -17.61
N ILE A 131 -10.67 -7.54 -18.34
CA ILE A 131 -10.57 -7.60 -19.79
C ILE A 131 -11.98 -7.86 -20.34
N SER A 132 -12.38 -7.06 -21.30
CA SER A 132 -13.67 -7.17 -21.98
C SER A 132 -13.46 -7.58 -23.44
N ASP A 133 -14.28 -8.51 -23.90
CA ASP A 133 -14.36 -8.84 -25.33
C ASP A 133 -15.53 -8.06 -25.94
N PRO A 134 -15.28 -7.03 -26.77
CA PRO A 134 -16.30 -6.22 -27.36
C PRO A 134 -17.20 -6.97 -28.38
N VAL A 135 -16.73 -8.11 -28.88
CA VAL A 135 -17.48 -8.92 -29.85
C VAL A 135 -18.52 -9.79 -29.16
N THR A 136 -18.11 -10.44 -28.07
CA THR A 136 -18.98 -11.38 -27.33
C THR A 136 -19.65 -10.74 -26.12
N GLY A 137 -19.22 -9.57 -25.68
CA GLY A 137 -19.68 -8.91 -24.47
C GLY A 137 -19.22 -9.60 -23.18
N ARG A 138 -18.29 -10.55 -23.27
CA ARG A 138 -17.75 -11.28 -22.11
C ARG A 138 -16.75 -10.40 -21.37
N ASN A 139 -16.85 -10.40 -20.04
CA ASN A 139 -15.91 -9.72 -19.15
C ASN A 139 -15.25 -10.74 -18.22
N VAL A 140 -13.93 -10.64 -18.07
CA VAL A 140 -13.14 -11.47 -17.15
C VAL A 140 -12.45 -10.55 -16.14
N ILE A 141 -12.64 -10.83 -14.86
CA ILE A 141 -11.98 -10.13 -13.76
C ILE A 141 -10.71 -10.88 -13.40
N LEU A 142 -9.60 -10.17 -13.39
CA LEU A 142 -8.28 -10.68 -13.05
C LEU A 142 -7.91 -10.27 -11.63
N SER A 143 -7.23 -11.16 -10.90
CA SER A 143 -6.71 -10.91 -9.56
C SER A 143 -5.20 -10.76 -9.61
N ASP A 144 -4.68 -9.77 -8.86
CA ASP A 144 -3.25 -9.56 -8.67
C ASP A 144 -2.49 -9.37 -10.00
N ILE A 145 -2.94 -8.36 -10.74
CA ILE A 145 -2.50 -8.11 -12.12
C ILE A 145 -1.03 -7.73 -12.24
N LEU A 146 -0.43 -8.19 -13.33
CA LEU A 146 0.91 -7.81 -13.77
C LEU A 146 0.91 -6.45 -14.50
N GLY A 147 2.11 -5.93 -14.79
CA GLY A 147 2.25 -4.67 -15.51
C GLY A 147 1.60 -4.65 -16.89
N ASP A 148 1.72 -5.72 -17.66
CA ASP A 148 1.09 -5.85 -18.98
C ASP A 148 -0.44 -5.95 -18.87
N GLU A 149 -0.95 -6.63 -17.85
CA GLU A 149 -2.39 -6.73 -17.59
C GLU A 149 -3.00 -5.40 -17.13
N ASP A 150 -2.23 -4.58 -16.38
CA ASP A 150 -2.61 -3.19 -16.08
C ASP A 150 -2.64 -2.34 -17.35
N HIS A 151 -1.62 -2.47 -18.20
CA HIS A 151 -1.50 -1.65 -19.40
C HIS A 151 -2.55 -1.97 -20.47
N LEU A 152 -2.78 -3.26 -20.71
CA LEU A 152 -3.67 -3.77 -21.76
C LEU A 152 -5.13 -3.94 -21.29
N GLY A 153 -5.35 -4.04 -19.98
CA GLY A 153 -6.67 -4.25 -19.40
C GLY A 153 -7.55 -3.01 -19.44
N ASP A 154 -8.85 -3.21 -19.25
CA ASP A 154 -9.89 -2.20 -19.29
C ASP A 154 -10.13 -1.55 -17.91
N MET A 155 -9.62 -2.14 -16.85
CA MET A 155 -9.74 -1.68 -15.47
C MET A 155 -8.46 -1.99 -14.69
N ASP A 156 -7.99 -1.01 -13.89
CA ASP A 156 -7.06 -1.17 -12.77
C ASP A 156 -7.80 -0.77 -11.47
N PHE A 157 -8.07 -1.74 -10.62
CA PHE A 157 -8.83 -1.54 -9.40
C PHE A 157 -8.04 -2.02 -8.18
N LYS A 158 -7.43 -1.10 -7.47
CA LYS A 158 -6.65 -1.36 -6.26
C LYS A 158 -7.55 -1.30 -5.04
N VAL A 159 -7.55 -2.37 -4.26
CA VAL A 159 -8.38 -2.51 -3.06
C VAL A 159 -7.49 -2.82 -1.86
N VAL A 160 -7.57 -1.97 -0.86
CA VAL A 160 -6.83 -2.06 0.41
C VAL A 160 -7.82 -2.33 1.55
N GLY A 161 -7.50 -3.28 2.43
CA GLY A 161 -8.39 -3.57 3.55
C GLY A 161 -7.84 -4.57 4.55
N THR A 162 -8.65 -4.79 5.58
CA THR A 162 -8.43 -5.75 6.65
C THR A 162 -9.25 -7.03 6.41
N SER A 163 -9.26 -7.95 7.37
CA SER A 163 -10.20 -9.08 7.40
C SER A 163 -11.67 -8.63 7.46
N GLU A 164 -11.94 -7.48 8.06
CA GLU A 164 -13.30 -6.98 8.31
C GLU A 164 -13.87 -6.17 7.15
N GLY A 165 -13.01 -5.42 6.42
CA GLY A 165 -13.51 -4.57 5.35
C GLY A 165 -12.46 -3.80 4.57
N ILE A 166 -12.94 -2.96 3.67
CA ILE A 166 -12.14 -2.10 2.79
C ILE A 166 -11.85 -0.78 3.51
N VAL A 167 -10.60 -0.34 3.51
CA VAL A 167 -10.17 0.92 4.11
C VAL A 167 -9.78 1.99 3.09
N ALA A 168 -9.32 1.57 1.91
CA ALA A 168 -9.04 2.47 0.80
C ALA A 168 -9.18 1.73 -0.54
N CYS A 169 -9.49 2.47 -1.59
CA CYS A 169 -9.46 1.96 -2.95
C CYS A 169 -9.06 3.05 -3.94
N GLN A 170 -8.60 2.61 -5.10
CA GLN A 170 -8.39 3.43 -6.28
C GLN A 170 -8.82 2.63 -7.50
N MET A 171 -9.62 3.24 -8.36
CA MET A 171 -10.07 2.62 -9.60
C MET A 171 -9.71 3.54 -10.77
N ASP A 172 -9.17 2.94 -11.81
CA ASP A 172 -9.01 3.54 -13.13
C ASP A 172 -9.70 2.63 -14.15
N ILE A 173 -10.63 3.17 -14.91
CA ILE A 173 -11.38 2.45 -15.95
C ILE A 173 -11.14 3.12 -17.30
N LYS A 174 -10.89 2.28 -18.31
CA LYS A 174 -10.58 2.71 -19.68
C LYS A 174 -11.74 2.44 -20.65
N VAL A 175 -12.90 2.08 -20.10
CA VAL A 175 -14.17 1.81 -20.83
C VAL A 175 -15.26 2.76 -20.37
N ASP A 176 -16.34 2.86 -21.16
CA ASP A 176 -17.48 3.78 -20.92
C ASP A 176 -18.38 3.32 -19.76
N GLY A 177 -17.77 3.07 -18.60
CA GLY A 177 -18.48 2.68 -17.38
C GLY A 177 -18.38 1.20 -17.03
N LEU A 178 -18.76 0.89 -15.80
CA LEU A 178 -18.75 -0.44 -15.23
C LEU A 178 -20.12 -0.75 -14.63
N SER A 179 -20.69 -1.91 -14.93
CA SER A 179 -21.96 -2.31 -14.33
C SER A 179 -21.81 -2.61 -12.84
N TRP A 180 -22.86 -2.37 -12.07
CA TRP A 180 -22.89 -2.69 -10.64
C TRP A 180 -22.64 -4.16 -10.35
N GLU A 181 -23.06 -5.04 -11.26
CA GLU A 181 -22.83 -6.49 -11.15
C GLU A 181 -21.32 -6.81 -11.28
N LEU A 182 -20.63 -6.23 -12.26
CA LEU A 182 -19.19 -6.42 -12.46
C LEU A 182 -18.39 -5.83 -11.30
N LEU A 183 -18.78 -4.65 -10.82
CA LEU A 183 -18.16 -4.04 -9.64
C LEU A 183 -18.31 -4.94 -8.40
N GLY A 184 -19.51 -5.49 -8.18
CA GLY A 184 -19.77 -6.42 -7.07
C GLY A 184 -18.90 -7.69 -7.17
N LYS A 185 -18.77 -8.26 -8.37
CA LYS A 185 -17.89 -9.41 -8.62
C LYS A 185 -16.41 -9.08 -8.36
N ALA A 186 -15.95 -7.91 -8.82
CA ALA A 186 -14.57 -7.45 -8.60
C ALA A 186 -14.27 -7.25 -7.10
N LEU A 187 -15.20 -6.67 -6.36
CA LEU A 187 -15.08 -6.47 -4.91
C LEU A 187 -15.02 -7.81 -4.16
N GLU A 188 -15.89 -8.76 -4.48
CA GLU A 188 -15.89 -10.08 -3.83
C GLU A 188 -14.63 -10.88 -4.19
N GLN A 189 -14.16 -10.81 -5.44
CA GLN A 189 -12.93 -11.46 -5.86
C GLN A 189 -11.72 -10.81 -5.18
N SER A 190 -11.70 -9.48 -5.05
CA SER A 190 -10.64 -8.75 -4.32
C SER A 190 -10.62 -9.12 -2.83
N ARG A 191 -11.79 -9.35 -2.22
CA ARG A 191 -11.89 -9.79 -0.83
C ARG A 191 -11.18 -11.12 -0.62
N ARG A 192 -11.45 -12.11 -1.47
CA ARG A 192 -10.76 -13.42 -1.40
C ARG A 192 -9.26 -13.30 -1.57
N GLY A 193 -8.81 -12.51 -2.54
CA GLY A 193 -7.38 -12.27 -2.76
C GLY A 193 -6.70 -11.57 -1.59
N ARG A 194 -7.32 -10.52 -1.03
CA ARG A 194 -6.79 -9.79 0.14
C ARG A 194 -6.68 -10.68 1.38
N LEU A 195 -7.69 -11.52 1.64
CA LEU A 195 -7.67 -12.45 2.77
C LEU A 195 -6.54 -13.48 2.60
N HIS A 196 -6.36 -14.02 1.40
CA HIS A 196 -5.23 -14.90 1.11
C HIS A 196 -3.87 -14.23 1.37
N ILE A 197 -3.71 -12.96 0.94
CA ILE A 197 -2.48 -12.20 1.20
C ILE A 197 -2.29 -11.96 2.71
N LEU A 198 -3.35 -11.61 3.44
CA LEU A 198 -3.31 -11.46 4.90
C LEU A 198 -2.86 -12.75 5.60
N ASP A 199 -3.38 -13.91 5.16
CA ASP A 199 -2.96 -15.20 5.72
C ASP A 199 -1.46 -15.43 5.51
N LYS A 200 -0.92 -15.11 4.32
CA LYS A 200 0.52 -15.18 4.05
C LYS A 200 1.34 -14.19 4.88
N MET A 201 0.84 -12.99 5.09
CA MET A 201 1.48 -12.01 5.97
C MET A 201 1.51 -12.50 7.43
N ASN A 202 0.43 -13.11 7.90
CA ASN A 202 0.31 -13.65 9.26
C ASN A 202 1.24 -14.84 9.53
N GLU A 203 1.67 -15.58 8.51
CA GLU A 203 2.70 -16.62 8.64
C GLU A 203 4.05 -16.02 9.08
N THR A 204 4.31 -14.74 8.75
CA THR A 204 5.54 -14.04 9.11
C THR A 204 5.41 -13.29 10.43
N ILE A 205 4.39 -12.45 10.56
CA ILE A 205 4.10 -11.71 11.79
C ILE A 205 2.58 -11.50 11.90
N SER A 206 1.98 -12.09 12.91
CA SER A 206 0.52 -12.09 13.11
C SER A 206 0.03 -11.04 14.10
N ALA A 207 0.94 -10.42 14.85
CA ALA A 207 0.64 -9.40 15.86
C ALA A 207 1.81 -8.42 15.99
N PRO A 208 1.55 -7.18 16.46
CA PRO A 208 2.61 -6.24 16.76
C PRO A 208 3.62 -6.78 17.76
N SER A 209 4.90 -6.47 17.56
CA SER A 209 5.96 -6.78 18.52
C SER A 209 5.59 -6.26 19.91
N SER A 210 5.79 -7.08 20.94
CA SER A 210 5.42 -6.74 22.32
C SER A 210 6.27 -5.62 22.90
N GLU A 211 7.50 -5.47 22.40
CA GLU A 211 8.47 -4.50 22.88
C GLU A 211 9.02 -3.67 21.72
N LEU A 212 9.28 -2.40 22.01
CA LEU A 212 10.02 -1.53 21.10
C LEU A 212 11.48 -1.94 21.07
N LYS A 213 12.12 -1.83 19.89
CA LYS A 213 13.55 -2.14 19.75
C LYS A 213 14.39 -1.24 20.66
N GLU A 214 15.52 -1.75 21.13
CA GLU A 214 16.39 -1.10 22.11
C GLU A 214 16.78 0.33 21.71
N HIS A 215 17.06 0.53 20.42
CA HIS A 215 17.45 1.82 19.84
C HIS A 215 16.28 2.75 19.49
N THR A 216 15.03 2.37 19.82
CA THR A 216 13.87 3.25 19.63
C THR A 216 13.88 4.37 20.66
N PRO A 217 13.68 5.64 20.27
CA PRO A 217 13.62 6.74 21.22
C PRO A 217 12.49 6.50 22.24
N ARG A 218 12.77 6.75 23.52
CA ARG A 218 11.76 6.68 24.58
C ARG A 218 11.18 8.07 24.80
N ILE A 219 9.87 8.15 24.88
CA ILE A 219 9.16 9.39 25.20
C ILE A 219 8.88 9.35 26.71
N GLU A 220 9.41 10.34 27.43
CA GLU A 220 9.21 10.55 28.86
C GLU A 220 8.11 11.59 29.11
#